data_321f11c6bee13ce938c7720adc325de8
#
_entry.id   321f11c6bee13ce938c7720adc325de8
#
_cell.length_a   1.000
_cell.length_b   1.000
_cell.length_c   1.000
_cell.angle_alpha   90.00
_cell.angle_beta   90.00
_cell.angle_gamma   90.00
#
_symmetry.space_group_name_H-M   'P 1'
#
loop_
_entity.id
_entity.type
_entity.pdbx_description
1 polymer ?
#
loop_
_entity_poly.entity_id
_entity_poly.type
_entity_poly.pdbx_seq_one_letter_code
_entity_poly.pdbx_strand_id
1 'polypeptide(L)'
;MSSINSNEIISILKEEIENFDMMSKDSEVGTVITVGDGIASIYGIDHAMYGEIVTFENGLKGMVQDIRRNEIGWILFGSDTRISEGTKVTRTGKRAGVPVGDAYIGRVVNALGEPIDGKGSIEADGYRPIEQEAPGIVDRKSVSVPMETGILSIDSMFPIGRGQRELIIGDRQTGKTSIALDTILNQKDKDVICVYVAIGQKASTVAKVVNTLKTNGALDYTIVVSSTASDCAPLQYIAPYAGTAMAEYFMYKGKDVLIVYDDLSKHAVAYRALSLLLGRSPGREAYPGDVFYLHSRLLERSSRLSDENGGGSITALPIIETQAGDVSAYIPTNVISITDGQIFLESGLFAAGMRPAVNVGLSVSRVGGAAQTKAMKKASGSIRIDLAQYREMEVFTQFSSDLDPATKEQLEYGSGLMELLKQPLYHPMSLHEKVITLCAATHKIFLGIDKKEIRQFRLDLMTWFDTKYPNIGEEIEEKKVLSDELIDQIVSIAEEFKKSR
;
A
#
# COMPACT_ATOMS: atom_id res chain seq x y z
N MET A 1 -50.44 48.38 36.01
CA MET A 1 -49.42 48.33 34.97
C MET A 1 -48.07 48.55 35.64
N SER A 2 -47.31 47.54 35.92
CA SER A 2 -45.96 47.64 36.51
C SER A 2 -45.01 48.18 35.48
N SER A 3 -44.42 49.33 35.72
CA SER A 3 -43.36 49.93 34.90
C SER A 3 -42.12 49.00 34.96
N ILE A 4 -41.79 48.31 33.85
CA ILE A 4 -40.58 47.61 33.75
C ILE A 4 -39.42 48.59 33.92
N ASN A 5 -38.55 48.30 34.87
CA ASN A 5 -37.43 49.17 35.21
C ASN A 5 -36.36 49.11 34.10
N SER A 6 -35.84 50.28 33.69
CA SER A 6 -34.83 50.39 32.65
C SER A 6 -33.61 49.46 32.88
N ASN A 7 -33.29 49.14 34.14
CA ASN A 7 -32.19 48.23 34.50
C ASN A 7 -32.54 46.76 34.23
N GLU A 8 -33.82 46.38 34.32
CA GLU A 8 -34.25 45.00 33.95
C GLU A 8 -34.22 44.80 32.44
N ILE A 9 -34.58 45.82 31.66
CA ILE A 9 -34.46 45.77 30.19
C ILE A 9 -33.00 45.66 29.77
N ILE A 10 -32.09 46.37 30.41
CA ILE A 10 -30.66 46.34 30.14
C ILE A 10 -30.06 44.97 30.53
N SER A 11 -30.50 44.36 31.63
CA SER A 11 -30.02 43.03 32.03
C SER A 11 -30.51 41.92 31.09
N ILE A 12 -31.77 41.98 30.64
CA ILE A 12 -32.34 41.05 29.65
C ILE A 12 -31.63 41.19 28.30
N LEU A 13 -31.38 42.43 27.84
CA LEU A 13 -30.66 42.68 26.60
C LEU A 13 -29.19 42.19 26.67
N LYS A 14 -28.53 42.37 27.83
CA LYS A 14 -27.18 41.83 28.03
C LYS A 14 -27.17 40.31 28.01
N GLU A 15 -28.10 39.68 28.67
CA GLU A 15 -28.22 38.22 28.71
C GLU A 15 -28.58 37.64 27.34
N GLU A 16 -29.45 38.30 26.57
CA GLU A 16 -29.73 37.92 25.16
C GLU A 16 -28.53 38.14 24.23
N ILE A 17 -27.77 39.22 24.41
CA ILE A 17 -26.56 39.50 23.64
C ILE A 17 -25.45 38.47 23.98
N GLU A 18 -25.24 38.15 25.26
CA GLU A 18 -24.28 37.12 25.69
C GLU A 18 -24.68 35.72 25.23
N ASN A 19 -25.97 35.39 25.28
CA ASN A 19 -26.50 34.15 24.75
C ASN A 19 -26.44 34.09 23.21
N PHE A 20 -26.68 35.22 22.53
CA PHE A 20 -26.54 35.33 21.08
C PHE A 20 -25.08 35.17 20.63
N ASP A 21 -24.13 35.75 21.35
CA ASP A 21 -22.70 35.63 21.07
C ASP A 21 -22.18 34.19 21.35
N MET A 22 -22.70 33.48 22.35
CA MET A 22 -22.43 32.07 22.59
C MET A 22 -23.07 31.15 21.53
N MET A 23 -24.31 31.41 21.11
CA MET A 23 -24.96 30.67 20.03
C MET A 23 -24.33 30.94 18.66
N SER A 24 -23.84 32.17 18.42
CA SER A 24 -23.18 32.53 17.15
C SER A 24 -21.78 31.93 17.03
N LYS A 25 -21.10 31.59 18.13
CA LYS A 25 -19.80 30.95 18.12
C LYS A 25 -19.85 29.45 17.74
N ASP A 26 -20.99 28.79 17.93
CA ASP A 26 -21.14 27.37 17.68
C ASP A 26 -21.64 27.02 16.26
N SER A 27 -22.09 28.00 15.46
CA SER A 27 -22.58 27.75 14.09
C SER A 27 -22.33 28.92 13.15
N GLU A 28 -21.09 29.16 12.74
CA GLU A 28 -20.83 30.07 11.62
C GLU A 28 -21.46 29.51 10.34
N VAL A 29 -22.25 30.37 9.68
CA VAL A 29 -22.93 30.07 8.43
C VAL A 29 -22.32 30.91 7.32
N GLY A 30 -21.72 30.25 6.34
CA GLY A 30 -21.20 30.88 5.14
C GLY A 30 -22.15 30.77 3.96
N THR A 31 -21.76 31.41 2.88
CA THR A 31 -22.49 31.40 1.61
C THR A 31 -21.55 31.03 0.46
N VAL A 32 -22.00 30.13 -0.41
CA VAL A 32 -21.27 29.75 -1.61
C VAL A 32 -21.23 30.92 -2.58
N ILE A 33 -20.02 31.33 -2.99
CA ILE A 33 -19.78 32.37 -4.01
C ILE A 33 -19.70 31.71 -5.40
N THR A 34 -18.89 30.64 -5.52
CA THR A 34 -18.72 29.89 -6.76
C THR A 34 -18.68 28.41 -6.46
N VAL A 35 -19.17 27.59 -7.39
CA VAL A 35 -19.12 26.13 -7.31
C VAL A 35 -18.92 25.53 -8.69
N GLY A 36 -18.09 24.48 -8.79
CA GLY A 36 -17.86 23.72 -10.01
C GLY A 36 -16.69 22.76 -9.86
N ASP A 37 -16.71 21.69 -10.63
CA ASP A 37 -15.64 20.69 -10.70
C ASP A 37 -15.21 20.07 -9.36
N GLY A 38 -16.17 19.96 -8.41
CA GLY A 38 -15.91 19.41 -7.07
C GLY A 38 -15.29 20.38 -6.08
N ILE A 39 -15.28 21.69 -6.40
CA ILE A 39 -14.76 22.76 -5.55
C ILE A 39 -15.86 23.82 -5.32
N ALA A 40 -15.84 24.44 -4.14
CA ALA A 40 -16.64 25.62 -3.83
C ALA A 40 -15.78 26.69 -3.16
N SER A 41 -16.03 27.96 -3.50
CA SER A 41 -15.54 29.12 -2.72
C SER A 41 -16.67 29.63 -1.84
N ILE A 42 -16.36 29.83 -0.56
CA ILE A 42 -17.34 30.23 0.46
C ILE A 42 -16.86 31.50 1.16
N TYR A 43 -17.78 32.38 1.42
CA TYR A 43 -17.60 33.62 2.19
C TYR A 43 -18.37 33.56 3.51
N GLY A 44 -17.86 34.22 4.56
CA GLY A 44 -18.56 34.40 5.83
C GLY A 44 -18.30 33.30 6.88
N ILE A 45 -17.25 32.50 6.71
CA ILE A 45 -16.78 31.54 7.72
C ILE A 45 -15.33 31.90 8.07
N ASP A 46 -15.13 32.85 8.94
CA ASP A 46 -13.81 33.44 9.21
C ASP A 46 -12.92 32.57 10.12
N HIS A 47 -13.51 31.66 10.90
CA HIS A 47 -12.79 30.81 11.85
C HIS A 47 -12.63 29.35 11.38
N ALA A 48 -12.85 29.06 10.09
CA ALA A 48 -12.68 27.73 9.55
C ALA A 48 -11.21 27.30 9.63
N MET A 49 -10.98 26.04 9.98
CA MET A 49 -9.65 25.44 10.06
C MET A 49 -9.36 24.56 8.85
N TYR A 50 -8.11 24.52 8.42
CA TYR A 50 -7.69 23.58 7.38
C TYR A 50 -8.05 22.14 7.77
N GLY A 51 -8.62 21.38 6.83
CA GLY A 51 -9.08 20.01 7.06
C GLY A 51 -10.41 19.91 7.84
N GLU A 52 -11.08 21.04 8.16
CA GLU A 52 -12.39 21.01 8.82
C GLU A 52 -13.49 20.58 7.85
N ILE A 53 -14.44 19.76 8.34
CA ILE A 53 -15.65 19.40 7.59
C ILE A 53 -16.69 20.51 7.74
N VAL A 54 -17.35 20.80 6.63
CA VAL A 54 -18.59 21.58 6.61
C VAL A 54 -19.73 20.78 6.00
N THR A 55 -20.94 21.21 6.30
CA THR A 55 -22.17 20.65 5.76
C THR A 55 -22.92 21.72 4.98
N PHE A 56 -23.23 21.43 3.72
CA PHE A 56 -24.09 22.25 2.88
C PHE A 56 -25.56 22.02 3.23
N GLU A 57 -26.42 23.00 2.92
CA GLU A 57 -27.86 22.94 3.21
C GLU A 57 -28.55 21.68 2.65
N ASN A 58 -28.04 21.11 1.55
CA ASN A 58 -28.53 19.87 0.95
C ASN A 58 -27.98 18.59 1.60
N GLY A 59 -27.19 18.69 2.68
CA GLY A 59 -26.56 17.57 3.39
C GLY A 59 -25.23 17.11 2.79
N LEU A 60 -24.77 17.69 1.66
CA LEU A 60 -23.45 17.37 1.13
C LEU A 60 -22.37 17.85 2.10
N LYS A 61 -21.28 17.07 2.20
CA LYS A 61 -20.13 17.44 3.02
C LYS A 61 -19.01 17.95 2.13
N GLY A 62 -18.20 18.84 2.68
CA GLY A 62 -16.96 19.30 2.08
C GLY A 62 -15.88 19.49 3.12
N MET A 63 -14.64 19.70 2.68
CA MET A 63 -13.49 19.92 3.54
C MET A 63 -12.75 21.19 3.14
N VAL A 64 -12.33 21.97 4.12
CA VAL A 64 -11.48 23.16 3.93
C VAL A 64 -10.12 22.74 3.37
N GLN A 65 -9.76 23.27 2.21
CA GLN A 65 -8.48 22.95 1.56
C GLN A 65 -7.61 24.18 1.29
N ASP A 66 -8.21 25.37 1.25
CA ASP A 66 -7.48 26.62 1.03
C ASP A 66 -8.13 27.75 1.82
N ILE A 67 -7.32 28.52 2.55
CA ILE A 67 -7.81 29.64 3.37
C ILE A 67 -7.17 30.92 2.86
N ARG A 68 -7.98 31.84 2.33
CA ARG A 68 -7.56 33.15 1.82
C ARG A 68 -8.21 34.25 2.65
N ARG A 69 -7.76 35.48 2.45
CA ARG A 69 -8.21 36.64 3.23
C ARG A 69 -9.72 36.87 3.17
N ASN A 70 -10.35 36.67 2.01
CA ASN A 70 -11.76 36.99 1.78
C ASN A 70 -12.60 35.82 1.29
N GLU A 71 -11.99 34.65 1.08
CA GLU A 71 -12.67 33.45 0.59
C GLU A 71 -11.98 32.19 1.09
N ILE A 72 -12.75 31.15 1.27
CA ILE A 72 -12.23 29.84 1.65
C ILE A 72 -12.53 28.87 0.53
N GLY A 73 -11.49 28.16 0.05
CA GLY A 73 -11.60 27.11 -0.95
C GLY A 73 -11.91 25.76 -0.30
N TRP A 74 -12.94 25.10 -0.79
CA TRP A 74 -13.44 23.82 -0.27
C TRP A 74 -13.43 22.76 -1.35
N ILE A 75 -13.12 21.55 -0.95
CA ILE A 75 -13.33 20.36 -1.80
C ILE A 75 -14.62 19.67 -1.37
N LEU A 76 -15.42 19.25 -2.36
CA LEU A 76 -16.73 18.64 -2.16
C LEU A 76 -16.64 17.13 -2.16
N PHE A 77 -17.29 16.45 -1.24
CA PHE A 77 -17.32 14.98 -1.14
C PHE A 77 -18.53 14.40 -1.87
N GLY A 78 -18.73 14.79 -3.11
CA GLY A 78 -19.81 14.31 -3.97
C GLY A 78 -20.08 15.21 -5.15
N SER A 79 -21.23 15.00 -5.82
CA SER A 79 -21.63 15.80 -6.97
C SER A 79 -22.06 17.22 -6.56
N ASP A 80 -21.52 18.20 -7.24
CA ASP A 80 -21.83 19.62 -7.11
C ASP A 80 -23.13 20.05 -7.79
N THR A 81 -23.77 19.15 -8.56
CA THR A 81 -24.99 19.44 -9.36
C THR A 81 -26.18 19.96 -8.55
N ARG A 82 -26.16 19.82 -7.22
CA ARG A 82 -27.22 20.28 -6.31
C ARG A 82 -26.79 21.45 -5.44
N ILE A 83 -25.67 22.09 -5.75
CA ILE A 83 -25.17 23.28 -5.07
C ILE A 83 -25.20 24.43 -6.06
N SER A 84 -25.67 25.58 -5.64
CA SER A 84 -25.68 26.81 -6.43
C SER A 84 -25.05 27.96 -5.64
N GLU A 85 -24.71 29.02 -6.34
CA GLU A 85 -24.35 30.30 -5.70
C GLU A 85 -25.46 30.72 -4.71
N GLY A 86 -25.07 31.21 -3.55
CA GLY A 86 -26.01 31.56 -2.48
C GLY A 86 -26.39 30.42 -1.53
N THR A 87 -26.04 29.15 -1.83
CA THR A 87 -26.27 28.00 -0.93
C THR A 87 -25.58 28.23 0.41
N LYS A 88 -26.28 27.95 1.50
CA LYS A 88 -25.72 28.09 2.85
C LYS A 88 -24.91 26.89 3.25
N VAL A 89 -23.84 27.17 4.01
CA VAL A 89 -22.88 26.19 4.50
C VAL A 89 -22.61 26.41 5.96
N THR A 90 -22.66 25.35 6.76
CA THR A 90 -22.47 25.41 8.22
C THR A 90 -21.17 24.69 8.60
N ARG A 91 -20.37 25.32 9.46
CA ARG A 91 -19.20 24.69 10.10
C ARG A 91 -19.63 23.55 11.01
N THR A 92 -18.78 22.53 11.09
CA THR A 92 -18.98 21.45 12.07
C THR A 92 -18.01 21.51 13.24
N GLY A 93 -16.93 22.29 13.16
CA GLY A 93 -15.86 22.32 14.14
C GLY A 93 -15.06 21.01 14.21
N LYS A 94 -15.30 20.06 13.30
CA LYS A 94 -14.68 18.74 13.31
C LYS A 94 -13.73 18.56 12.12
N ARG A 95 -12.56 18.00 12.35
CA ARG A 95 -11.65 17.61 11.27
C ARG A 95 -12.25 16.48 10.43
N ALA A 96 -11.94 16.48 9.14
CA ALA A 96 -12.31 15.40 8.25
C ALA A 96 -11.72 14.05 8.73
N GLY A 97 -12.53 13.02 8.75
CA GLY A 97 -12.13 11.70 9.22
C GLY A 97 -13.05 10.62 8.68
N VAL A 98 -12.80 9.41 9.10
CA VAL A 98 -13.56 8.24 8.71
C VAL A 98 -13.97 7.42 9.94
N PRO A 99 -15.10 6.73 9.89
CA PRO A 99 -15.45 5.76 10.90
C PRO A 99 -14.48 4.58 10.84
N VAL A 100 -14.15 4.02 12.01
CA VAL A 100 -13.20 2.91 12.16
C VAL A 100 -13.78 1.87 13.12
N GLY A 101 -13.36 0.63 12.99
CA GLY A 101 -13.82 -0.44 13.87
C GLY A 101 -13.49 -1.84 13.31
N ASP A 102 -13.58 -2.84 14.17
CA ASP A 102 -13.32 -4.23 13.78
C ASP A 102 -14.37 -4.73 12.76
N ALA A 103 -15.60 -4.18 12.77
CA ALA A 103 -16.66 -4.49 11.83
C ALA A 103 -16.36 -4.08 10.37
N TYR A 104 -15.31 -3.30 10.13
CA TYR A 104 -14.85 -2.94 8.78
C TYR A 104 -14.07 -4.05 8.09
N ILE A 105 -13.54 -5.03 8.82
CA ILE A 105 -12.83 -6.18 8.25
C ILE A 105 -13.82 -6.99 7.38
N GLY A 106 -13.40 -7.36 6.19
CA GLY A 106 -14.25 -8.08 5.23
C GLY A 106 -15.25 -7.22 4.44
N ARG A 107 -15.14 -5.88 4.57
CA ARG A 107 -16.06 -4.94 3.92
C ARG A 107 -15.38 -4.15 2.80
N VAL A 108 -16.22 -3.68 1.87
CA VAL A 108 -15.81 -2.76 0.81
C VAL A 108 -16.51 -1.43 1.04
N VAL A 109 -15.72 -0.37 1.22
CA VAL A 109 -16.20 0.97 1.56
C VAL A 109 -15.69 2.02 0.57
N ASN A 110 -16.37 3.17 0.51
CA ASN A 110 -15.88 4.32 -0.23
C ASN A 110 -14.84 5.12 0.60
N ALA A 111 -14.34 6.22 0.05
CA ALA A 111 -13.37 7.11 0.70
C ALA A 111 -13.89 7.80 1.98
N LEU A 112 -15.20 7.79 2.22
CA LEU A 112 -15.83 8.32 3.45
C LEU A 112 -16.09 7.23 4.50
N GLY A 113 -15.73 5.97 4.21
CA GLY A 113 -16.01 4.82 5.08
C GLY A 113 -17.44 4.28 4.98
N GLU A 114 -18.22 4.71 3.98
CA GLU A 114 -19.57 4.21 3.75
C GLU A 114 -19.52 2.88 2.97
N PRO A 115 -20.31 1.87 3.37
CA PRO A 115 -20.31 0.56 2.71
C PRO A 115 -20.87 0.65 1.27
N ILE A 116 -20.17 0.01 0.33
CA ILE A 116 -20.57 -0.08 -1.08
C ILE A 116 -20.70 -1.54 -1.56
N ASP A 117 -20.61 -2.49 -0.64
CA ASP A 117 -20.67 -3.94 -0.90
C ASP A 117 -22.07 -4.56 -0.83
N GLY A 118 -23.09 -3.76 -0.56
CA GLY A 118 -24.48 -4.21 -0.45
C GLY A 118 -24.80 -5.03 0.81
N LYS A 119 -23.87 -5.11 1.79
CA LYS A 119 -24.05 -5.88 3.03
C LYS A 119 -24.68 -5.07 4.17
N GLY A 120 -25.23 -3.88 3.91
CA GLY A 120 -25.84 -3.01 4.91
C GLY A 120 -24.83 -2.13 5.66
N SER A 121 -25.33 -1.35 6.62
CA SER A 121 -24.54 -0.43 7.44
C SER A 121 -23.48 -1.16 8.28
N ILE A 122 -22.41 -0.44 8.60
CA ILE A 122 -21.32 -0.94 9.45
C ILE A 122 -21.41 -0.20 10.79
N GLU A 123 -21.38 -0.93 11.88
CA GLU A 123 -21.30 -0.35 13.22
C GLU A 123 -19.84 0.03 13.48
N ALA A 124 -19.59 1.32 13.71
CA ALA A 124 -18.24 1.83 13.93
C ALA A 124 -17.92 1.87 15.42
N ASP A 125 -16.70 1.46 15.79
CA ASP A 125 -16.19 1.58 17.17
C ASP A 125 -15.76 3.02 17.50
N GLY A 126 -15.43 3.82 16.48
CA GLY A 126 -14.98 5.17 16.64
C GLY A 126 -14.81 5.93 15.33
N TYR A 127 -14.19 7.12 15.43
CA TYR A 127 -13.94 8.01 14.30
C TYR A 127 -12.49 8.50 14.38
N ARG A 128 -11.73 8.40 13.27
CA ARG A 128 -10.35 8.89 13.20
C ARG A 128 -10.20 9.96 12.12
N PRO A 129 -9.44 11.05 12.42
CA PRO A 129 -9.06 12.03 11.39
C PRO A 129 -8.30 11.36 10.22
N ILE A 130 -8.61 11.77 9.00
CA ILE A 130 -7.86 11.28 7.82
C ILE A 130 -6.46 11.88 7.76
N GLU A 131 -6.27 13.11 8.20
CA GLU A 131 -4.97 13.75 8.34
C GLU A 131 -4.52 13.70 9.81
N GLN A 132 -3.43 12.99 10.05
CA GLN A 132 -2.82 12.78 11.36
C GLN A 132 -1.30 12.89 11.22
N GLU A 133 -0.64 13.39 12.23
CA GLU A 133 0.82 13.37 12.31
C GLU A 133 1.32 11.92 12.38
N ALA A 134 2.44 11.66 11.71
CA ALA A 134 3.11 10.38 11.80
C ALA A 134 3.70 10.15 13.20
N PRO A 135 3.84 8.89 13.65
CA PRO A 135 4.53 8.59 14.90
C PRO A 135 5.92 9.23 14.96
N GLY A 136 6.28 9.80 16.12
CA GLY A 136 7.58 10.42 16.34
C GLY A 136 8.75 9.43 16.26
N ILE A 137 9.99 9.93 16.28
CA ILE A 137 11.19 9.10 16.18
C ILE A 137 11.29 8.15 17.38
N VAL A 138 10.98 8.64 18.57
CA VAL A 138 11.03 7.87 19.82
C VAL A 138 9.91 6.84 19.94
N ASP A 139 8.84 7.03 19.21
CA ASP A 139 7.67 6.13 19.20
C ASP A 139 7.88 4.91 18.30
N ARG A 140 8.95 4.90 17.52
CA ARG A 140 9.23 3.85 16.52
C ARG A 140 10.25 2.84 17.02
N LYS A 141 10.09 1.60 16.55
CA LYS A 141 11.04 0.50 16.70
C LYS A 141 11.62 0.13 15.34
N SER A 142 12.87 -0.32 15.34
CA SER A 142 13.53 -0.80 14.11
C SER A 142 12.78 -1.97 13.47
N VAL A 143 12.71 -1.96 12.15
CA VAL A 143 12.10 -3.02 11.36
C VAL A 143 12.99 -4.26 11.35
N SER A 144 12.48 -5.37 11.89
CA SER A 144 13.26 -6.62 12.05
C SER A 144 12.41 -7.88 11.93
N VAL A 145 11.09 -7.75 11.74
CA VAL A 145 10.17 -8.89 11.57
C VAL A 145 9.76 -8.97 10.10
N PRO A 146 9.87 -10.15 9.46
CA PRO A 146 9.48 -10.30 8.07
C PRO A 146 8.01 -10.01 7.82
N MET A 147 7.72 -9.31 6.72
CA MET A 147 6.44 -9.28 6.04
C MET A 147 6.59 -10.12 4.76
N GLU A 148 6.39 -11.42 4.89
CA GLU A 148 6.59 -12.33 3.76
C GLU A 148 5.55 -12.09 2.67
N THR A 149 6.02 -11.92 1.43
CA THR A 149 5.15 -11.74 0.26
C THR A 149 4.64 -13.07 -0.29
N GLY A 150 5.31 -14.17 0.02
CA GLY A 150 5.08 -15.48 -0.61
C GLY A 150 5.62 -15.56 -2.03
N ILE A 151 6.35 -14.54 -2.48
CA ILE A 151 6.96 -14.47 -3.82
C ILE A 151 8.46 -14.73 -3.67
N LEU A 152 8.92 -15.82 -4.28
CA LEU A 152 10.29 -16.30 -4.11
C LEU A 152 11.34 -15.24 -4.47
N SER A 153 11.18 -14.55 -5.58
CA SER A 153 12.11 -13.51 -6.04
C SER A 153 12.19 -12.31 -5.10
N ILE A 154 11.09 -11.95 -4.45
CA ILE A 154 11.03 -10.80 -3.53
C ILE A 154 11.59 -11.20 -2.17
N ASP A 155 11.06 -12.26 -1.57
CA ASP A 155 11.43 -12.67 -0.22
C ASP A 155 12.91 -13.09 -0.12
N SER A 156 13.50 -13.60 -1.23
CA SER A 156 14.91 -13.99 -1.27
C SER A 156 15.86 -12.80 -1.45
N MET A 157 15.52 -11.82 -2.29
CA MET A 157 16.46 -10.77 -2.71
C MET A 157 16.11 -9.38 -2.20
N PHE A 158 14.82 -9.08 -1.98
CA PHE A 158 14.30 -7.76 -1.60
C PHE A 158 13.28 -7.89 -0.46
N PRO A 159 13.67 -8.49 0.68
CA PRO A 159 12.74 -8.79 1.76
C PRO A 159 12.10 -7.53 2.33
N ILE A 160 10.84 -7.66 2.68
CA ILE A 160 10.03 -6.60 3.28
C ILE A 160 9.84 -6.90 4.76
N GLY A 161 9.97 -5.89 5.62
CA GLY A 161 9.73 -6.02 7.05
C GLY A 161 8.44 -5.34 7.51
N ARG A 162 7.89 -5.80 8.61
CA ARG A 162 6.71 -5.18 9.24
C ARG A 162 7.03 -3.77 9.71
N GLY A 163 6.31 -2.80 9.15
CA GLY A 163 6.57 -1.37 9.36
C GLY A 163 7.37 -0.69 8.26
N GLN A 164 7.79 -1.42 7.21
CA GLN A 164 8.53 -0.90 6.07
C GLN A 164 7.59 -0.32 5.01
N ARG A 165 8.11 0.64 4.24
CA ARG A 165 7.46 1.19 3.04
C ARG A 165 8.23 0.70 1.82
N GLU A 166 7.68 -0.25 1.08
CA GLU A 166 8.31 -0.80 -0.12
C GLU A 166 7.51 -0.46 -1.36
N LEU A 167 8.10 0.33 -2.26
CA LEU A 167 7.47 0.79 -3.48
C LEU A 167 7.39 -0.33 -4.51
N ILE A 168 6.23 -0.53 -5.13
CA ILE A 168 6.08 -1.36 -6.32
C ILE A 168 5.95 -0.43 -7.52
N ILE A 169 6.93 -0.43 -8.42
CA ILE A 169 7.03 0.52 -9.53
C ILE A 169 7.24 -0.20 -10.86
N GLY A 170 6.65 0.32 -11.92
CA GLY A 170 6.80 -0.19 -13.28
C GLY A 170 5.67 0.28 -14.21
N ASP A 171 5.81 -0.04 -15.49
CA ASP A 171 4.83 0.34 -16.52
C ASP A 171 3.47 -0.33 -16.32
N ARG A 172 2.49 0.11 -17.11
CA ARG A 172 1.16 -0.51 -17.13
C ARG A 172 1.25 -2.00 -17.43
N GLN A 173 0.41 -2.79 -16.74
CA GLN A 173 0.25 -4.23 -16.98
C GLN A 173 1.51 -5.08 -16.74
N THR A 174 2.49 -4.61 -15.97
CA THR A 174 3.68 -5.36 -15.59
C THR A 174 3.48 -6.28 -14.38
N GLY A 175 2.29 -6.29 -13.77
CA GLY A 175 1.95 -7.16 -12.64
C GLY A 175 2.03 -6.51 -11.25
N LYS A 176 2.09 -5.18 -11.14
CA LYS A 176 2.16 -4.46 -9.85
C LYS A 176 1.06 -4.86 -8.88
N THR A 177 -0.19 -4.75 -9.31
CA THR A 177 -1.37 -5.16 -8.52
C THR A 177 -1.32 -6.63 -8.14
N SER A 178 -0.79 -7.49 -9.02
CA SER A 178 -0.69 -8.94 -8.76
C SER A 178 0.27 -9.24 -7.60
N ILE A 179 1.42 -8.57 -7.54
CA ILE A 179 2.36 -8.69 -6.40
C ILE A 179 1.69 -8.26 -5.11
N ALA A 180 0.97 -7.14 -5.12
CA ALA A 180 0.26 -6.66 -3.94
C ALA A 180 -0.82 -7.67 -3.49
N LEU A 181 -1.59 -8.24 -4.42
CA LEU A 181 -2.60 -9.26 -4.11
C LEU A 181 -1.97 -10.54 -3.58
N ASP A 182 -0.90 -11.05 -4.20
CA ASP A 182 -0.20 -12.24 -3.72
C ASP A 182 0.35 -12.01 -2.29
N THR A 183 0.86 -10.81 -2.01
CA THR A 183 1.29 -10.44 -0.66
C THR A 183 0.12 -10.47 0.33
N ILE A 184 -1.06 -9.95 -0.03
CA ILE A 184 -2.27 -10.03 0.80
C ILE A 184 -2.67 -11.48 1.02
N LEU A 185 -2.72 -12.31 -0.04
CA LEU A 185 -3.08 -13.73 0.05
C LEU A 185 -2.14 -14.49 1.00
N ASN A 186 -0.88 -14.13 1.01
CA ASN A 186 0.13 -14.76 1.88
C ASN A 186 0.00 -14.38 3.37
N GLN A 187 -0.87 -13.42 3.73
CA GLN A 187 -1.08 -13.05 5.14
C GLN A 187 -2.12 -13.91 5.84
N LYS A 188 -2.73 -14.87 5.15
CA LYS A 188 -3.65 -15.82 5.76
C LYS A 188 -2.98 -16.52 6.95
N ASP A 189 -3.67 -16.56 8.08
CA ASP A 189 -3.24 -17.20 9.34
C ASP A 189 -1.95 -16.61 9.97
N LYS A 190 -1.55 -15.39 9.56
CA LYS A 190 -0.34 -14.70 10.09
C LYS A 190 -0.64 -13.53 11.03
N ASP A 191 -1.88 -13.37 11.47
CA ASP A 191 -2.36 -12.28 12.34
C ASP A 191 -2.01 -10.88 11.77
N VAL A 192 -2.19 -10.71 10.45
CA VAL A 192 -2.00 -9.44 9.75
C VAL A 192 -3.33 -9.01 9.15
N ILE A 193 -3.75 -7.79 9.46
CA ILE A 193 -4.92 -7.16 8.85
C ILE A 193 -4.47 -6.45 7.58
N CYS A 194 -5.20 -6.63 6.49
CA CYS A 194 -4.88 -6.00 5.21
C CYS A 194 -5.85 -4.86 4.90
N VAL A 195 -5.33 -3.80 4.30
CA VAL A 195 -6.12 -2.68 3.75
C VAL A 195 -5.71 -2.47 2.31
N TYR A 196 -6.66 -2.64 1.38
CA TYR A 196 -6.42 -2.38 -0.04
C TYR A 196 -7.14 -1.09 -0.45
N VAL A 197 -6.38 -0.09 -0.86
CA VAL A 197 -6.90 1.21 -1.26
C VAL A 197 -6.83 1.34 -2.78
N ALA A 198 -7.99 1.25 -3.45
CA ALA A 198 -8.12 1.48 -4.89
C ALA A 198 -8.34 2.97 -5.16
N ILE A 199 -7.42 3.60 -5.91
CA ILE A 199 -7.43 5.04 -6.18
C ILE A 199 -7.56 5.27 -7.69
N GLY A 200 -8.66 5.88 -8.12
CA GLY A 200 -8.89 6.21 -9.53
C GLY A 200 -8.91 4.98 -10.47
N GLN A 201 -9.16 3.80 -9.94
CA GLN A 201 -9.28 2.57 -10.71
C GLN A 201 -10.67 2.44 -11.36
N LYS A 202 -10.75 1.71 -12.48
CA LYS A 202 -12.05 1.38 -13.06
C LYS A 202 -12.84 0.50 -12.09
N ALA A 203 -14.13 0.73 -11.96
CA ALA A 203 -15.01 -0.07 -11.10
C ALA A 203 -14.93 -1.58 -11.41
N SER A 204 -14.79 -1.96 -12.68
CA SER A 204 -14.60 -3.35 -13.11
C SER A 204 -13.28 -3.96 -12.59
N THR A 205 -12.22 -3.16 -12.49
CA THR A 205 -10.94 -3.59 -11.95
C THR A 205 -11.05 -3.82 -10.44
N VAL A 206 -11.68 -2.90 -9.72
CA VAL A 206 -11.93 -3.03 -8.28
C VAL A 206 -12.79 -4.27 -7.99
N ALA A 207 -13.86 -4.47 -8.75
CA ALA A 207 -14.72 -5.65 -8.64
C ALA A 207 -13.93 -6.96 -8.83
N LYS A 208 -13.00 -6.99 -9.80
CA LYS A 208 -12.12 -8.14 -10.02
C LYS A 208 -11.19 -8.39 -8.83
N VAL A 209 -10.60 -7.35 -8.26
CA VAL A 209 -9.76 -7.44 -7.06
C VAL A 209 -10.56 -8.02 -5.88
N VAL A 210 -11.72 -7.44 -5.59
CA VAL A 210 -12.61 -7.91 -4.51
C VAL A 210 -13.00 -9.37 -4.71
N ASN A 211 -13.34 -9.76 -5.94
CA ASN A 211 -13.67 -11.15 -6.26
C ASN A 211 -12.47 -12.08 -6.05
N THR A 212 -11.26 -11.66 -6.46
CA THR A 212 -10.04 -12.44 -6.25
C THR A 212 -9.78 -12.64 -4.75
N LEU A 213 -9.88 -11.59 -3.93
CA LEU A 213 -9.72 -11.67 -2.49
C LEU A 213 -10.78 -12.61 -1.87
N LYS A 214 -12.03 -12.48 -2.29
CA LYS A 214 -13.14 -13.33 -1.81
C LYS A 214 -12.94 -14.79 -2.16
N THR A 215 -12.60 -15.10 -3.41
CA THR A 215 -12.43 -16.49 -3.90
C THR A 215 -11.29 -17.21 -3.17
N ASN A 216 -10.24 -16.47 -2.78
CA ASN A 216 -9.09 -17.03 -2.06
C ASN A 216 -9.23 -16.90 -0.52
N GLY A 217 -10.39 -16.48 0.01
CA GLY A 217 -10.61 -16.32 1.45
C GLY A 217 -9.82 -15.20 2.12
N ALA A 218 -9.24 -14.29 1.32
CA ALA A 218 -8.45 -13.17 1.84
C ALA A 218 -9.29 -11.95 2.20
N LEU A 219 -10.54 -11.90 1.74
CA LEU A 219 -11.43 -10.80 2.11
C LEU A 219 -11.75 -10.82 3.61
N ASP A 220 -11.72 -11.99 4.25
CA ASP A 220 -12.07 -12.17 5.67
C ASP A 220 -11.13 -11.44 6.64
N TYR A 221 -9.94 -11.04 6.18
CA TYR A 221 -8.98 -10.24 6.94
C TYR A 221 -8.57 -8.95 6.21
N THR A 222 -9.33 -8.55 5.17
CA THR A 222 -9.01 -7.39 4.33
C THR A 222 -10.15 -6.37 4.33
N ILE A 223 -9.79 -5.09 4.49
CA ILE A 223 -10.66 -3.94 4.25
C ILE A 223 -10.34 -3.41 2.85
N VAL A 224 -11.37 -3.18 2.02
CA VAL A 224 -11.19 -2.54 0.70
C VAL A 224 -11.77 -1.14 0.75
N VAL A 225 -10.93 -0.13 0.52
CA VAL A 225 -11.33 1.27 0.38
C VAL A 225 -11.28 1.62 -1.11
N SER A 226 -12.38 2.05 -1.69
CA SER A 226 -12.46 2.31 -3.13
C SER A 226 -12.89 3.74 -3.42
N SER A 227 -12.09 4.41 -4.25
CA SER A 227 -12.48 5.62 -4.97
C SER A 227 -12.19 5.37 -6.45
N THR A 228 -13.25 5.25 -7.25
CA THR A 228 -13.15 4.84 -8.65
C THR A 228 -12.78 6.02 -9.56
N ALA A 229 -12.46 5.71 -10.82
CA ALA A 229 -12.17 6.74 -11.83
C ALA A 229 -13.38 7.62 -12.19
N SER A 230 -14.59 7.21 -11.82
CA SER A 230 -15.83 7.99 -11.99
C SER A 230 -16.12 8.92 -10.81
N ASP A 231 -15.42 8.75 -9.69
CA ASP A 231 -15.57 9.62 -8.53
C ASP A 231 -14.83 10.95 -8.74
N CYS A 232 -15.33 12.00 -8.13
CA CYS A 232 -14.69 13.31 -8.19
C CYS A 232 -13.28 13.30 -7.58
N ALA A 233 -12.42 14.19 -8.04
CA ALA A 233 -11.03 14.29 -7.59
C ALA A 233 -10.87 14.41 -6.06
N PRO A 234 -11.73 15.13 -5.31
CA PRO A 234 -11.69 15.15 -3.86
C PRO A 234 -11.76 13.77 -3.20
N LEU A 235 -12.64 12.88 -3.67
CA LEU A 235 -12.76 11.51 -3.11
C LEU A 235 -11.52 10.67 -3.41
N GLN A 236 -10.95 10.81 -4.61
CA GLN A 236 -9.69 10.15 -4.96
C GLN A 236 -8.52 10.68 -4.12
N TYR A 237 -8.52 11.96 -3.79
CA TYR A 237 -7.50 12.59 -2.94
C TYR A 237 -7.55 12.07 -1.50
N ILE A 238 -8.74 11.95 -0.89
CA ILE A 238 -8.85 11.52 0.51
C ILE A 238 -8.77 10.01 0.71
N ALA A 239 -9.02 9.20 -0.33
CA ALA A 239 -9.09 7.74 -0.23
C ALA A 239 -7.84 7.10 0.45
N PRO A 240 -6.58 7.43 0.08
CA PRO A 240 -5.42 6.84 0.74
C PRO A 240 -5.29 7.28 2.20
N TYR A 241 -5.64 8.50 2.54
CA TYR A 241 -5.65 8.98 3.93
C TYR A 241 -6.73 8.28 4.77
N ALA A 242 -7.90 8.05 4.18
CA ALA A 242 -8.99 7.29 4.80
C ALA A 242 -8.56 5.84 5.10
N GLY A 243 -7.97 5.16 4.12
CA GLY A 243 -7.42 3.81 4.30
C GLY A 243 -6.33 3.76 5.38
N THR A 244 -5.45 4.77 5.41
CA THR A 244 -4.41 4.88 6.45
C THR A 244 -5.00 5.09 7.84
N ALA A 245 -6.03 5.94 7.98
CA ALA A 245 -6.71 6.15 9.26
C ALA A 245 -7.38 4.86 9.78
N MET A 246 -7.95 4.04 8.87
CA MET A 246 -8.47 2.72 9.23
C MET A 246 -7.34 1.76 9.64
N ALA A 247 -6.20 1.76 8.94
CA ALA A 247 -5.03 0.94 9.29
C ALA A 247 -4.45 1.33 10.65
N GLU A 248 -4.36 2.62 10.96
CA GLU A 248 -3.86 3.12 12.24
C GLU A 248 -4.72 2.69 13.44
N TYR A 249 -6.02 2.53 13.25
CA TYR A 249 -6.90 2.01 14.31
C TYR A 249 -6.41 0.66 14.82
N PHE A 250 -6.00 -0.24 13.92
CA PHE A 250 -5.46 -1.54 14.28
C PHE A 250 -4.01 -1.46 14.77
N MET A 251 -3.17 -0.63 14.15
CA MET A 251 -1.78 -0.43 14.58
C MET A 251 -1.70 0.02 16.03
N TYR A 252 -2.51 0.99 16.44
CA TYR A 252 -2.56 1.46 17.83
C TYR A 252 -3.23 0.46 18.81
N LYS A 253 -3.91 -0.57 18.30
CA LYS A 253 -4.35 -1.74 19.07
C LYS A 253 -3.27 -2.84 19.17
N GLY A 254 -2.05 -2.59 18.70
CA GLY A 254 -0.94 -3.54 18.73
C GLY A 254 -0.98 -4.58 17.61
N LYS A 255 -1.81 -4.39 16.57
CA LYS A 255 -1.89 -5.29 15.41
C LYS A 255 -0.91 -4.90 14.32
N ASP A 256 -0.48 -5.89 13.54
CA ASP A 256 0.27 -5.66 12.31
C ASP A 256 -0.69 -5.48 11.13
N VAL A 257 -0.45 -4.43 10.34
CA VAL A 257 -1.29 -4.09 9.19
C VAL A 257 -0.45 -4.03 7.93
N LEU A 258 -0.96 -4.57 6.84
CA LEU A 258 -0.45 -4.40 5.49
C LEU A 258 -1.38 -3.47 4.72
N ILE A 259 -0.89 -2.32 4.24
CA ILE A 259 -1.66 -1.40 3.42
C ILE A 259 -1.10 -1.31 2.00
N VAL A 260 -1.98 -1.42 1.02
CA VAL A 260 -1.66 -1.27 -0.41
C VAL A 260 -2.33 -0.01 -0.95
N TYR A 261 -1.59 0.82 -1.66
CA TYR A 261 -2.13 2.01 -2.37
C TYR A 261 -2.03 1.79 -3.88
N ASP A 262 -3.13 1.46 -4.51
CA ASP A 262 -3.19 1.16 -5.96
C ASP A 262 -4.05 2.20 -6.71
N ASP A 263 -3.48 3.29 -7.27
CA ASP A 263 -2.08 3.68 -7.26
C ASP A 263 -1.88 5.17 -6.86
N LEU A 264 -0.72 5.48 -6.35
CA LEU A 264 -0.38 6.85 -5.94
C LEU A 264 -0.09 7.78 -7.13
N SER A 265 0.13 7.26 -8.35
CA SER A 265 0.22 8.10 -9.55
C SER A 265 -1.11 8.81 -9.82
N LYS A 266 -2.23 8.09 -9.70
CA LYS A 266 -3.58 8.68 -9.84
C LYS A 266 -3.93 9.60 -8.68
N HIS A 267 -3.48 9.25 -7.46
CA HIS A 267 -3.58 10.15 -6.32
C HIS A 267 -2.93 11.52 -6.58
N ALA A 268 -1.70 11.52 -7.11
CA ALA A 268 -1.01 12.74 -7.49
C ALA A 268 -1.74 13.53 -8.58
N VAL A 269 -2.32 12.83 -9.58
CA VAL A 269 -3.13 13.48 -10.65
C VAL A 269 -4.38 14.13 -10.07
N ALA A 270 -5.09 13.46 -9.15
CA ALA A 270 -6.26 14.03 -8.48
C ALA A 270 -5.86 15.29 -7.68
N TYR A 271 -4.75 15.24 -6.95
CA TYR A 271 -4.24 16.40 -6.20
C TYR A 271 -3.82 17.56 -7.10
N ARG A 272 -3.19 17.25 -8.25
CA ARG A 272 -2.86 18.27 -9.28
C ARG A 272 -4.12 18.95 -9.81
N ALA A 273 -5.16 18.20 -10.15
CA ALA A 273 -6.43 18.73 -10.60
C ALA A 273 -7.05 19.69 -9.56
N LEU A 274 -7.15 19.25 -8.30
CA LEU A 274 -7.66 20.07 -7.21
C LEU A 274 -6.84 21.34 -7.00
N SER A 275 -5.51 21.24 -7.03
CA SER A 275 -4.61 22.38 -6.81
C SER A 275 -4.73 23.42 -7.92
N LEU A 276 -4.88 23.00 -9.17
CA LEU A 276 -5.08 23.90 -10.31
C LEU A 276 -6.46 24.60 -10.22
N LEU A 277 -7.50 23.88 -9.87
CA LEU A 277 -8.85 24.43 -9.70
C LEU A 277 -8.92 25.42 -8.53
N LEU A 278 -8.18 25.17 -7.43
CA LEU A 278 -8.00 26.11 -6.33
C LEU A 278 -7.09 27.30 -6.68
N GLY A 279 -6.58 27.40 -7.91
CA GLY A 279 -5.73 28.49 -8.36
C GLY A 279 -4.32 28.50 -7.76
N ARG A 280 -3.81 27.36 -7.28
CA ARG A 280 -2.43 27.24 -6.81
C ARG A 280 -1.47 27.24 -8.01
N SER A 281 -0.33 27.89 -7.87
CA SER A 281 0.67 27.97 -8.95
C SER A 281 1.23 26.60 -9.28
N PRO A 282 1.21 26.17 -10.56
CA PRO A 282 1.79 24.91 -10.98
C PRO A 282 3.32 24.95 -10.99
N GLY A 283 3.94 23.85 -10.61
CA GLY A 283 5.37 23.59 -10.71
C GLY A 283 5.71 22.61 -11.84
N ARG A 284 6.72 21.75 -11.61
CA ARG A 284 7.17 20.72 -12.56
C ARG A 284 6.01 19.79 -12.92
N GLU A 285 5.82 19.51 -14.21
CA GLU A 285 4.75 18.67 -14.77
C GLU A 285 3.34 19.12 -14.34
N ALA A 286 3.19 20.44 -14.08
CA ALA A 286 1.97 21.07 -13.55
C ALA A 286 1.52 20.59 -12.16
N TYR A 287 2.34 19.83 -11.43
CA TYR A 287 2.08 19.51 -10.04
C TYR A 287 2.32 20.72 -9.13
N PRO A 288 1.55 20.85 -8.03
CA PRO A 288 1.82 21.91 -7.06
C PRO A 288 3.14 21.64 -6.32
N GLY A 289 3.76 22.71 -5.78
CA GLY A 289 5.06 22.61 -5.12
C GLY A 289 5.12 21.69 -3.91
N ASP A 290 3.99 21.41 -3.31
CA ASP A 290 3.84 20.55 -2.11
C ASP A 290 3.49 19.09 -2.44
N VAL A 291 3.57 18.64 -3.69
CA VAL A 291 3.24 17.26 -4.07
C VAL A 291 4.16 16.22 -3.41
N PHE A 292 5.41 16.59 -3.08
CA PHE A 292 6.28 15.74 -2.28
C PHE A 292 5.67 15.50 -0.89
N TYR A 293 5.21 16.56 -0.24
CA TYR A 293 4.58 16.51 1.08
C TYR A 293 3.26 15.72 1.07
N LEU A 294 2.53 15.73 -0.04
CA LEU A 294 1.32 14.90 -0.23
C LEU A 294 1.61 13.42 0.08
N HIS A 295 2.65 12.86 -0.51
CA HIS A 295 3.01 11.45 -0.34
C HIS A 295 3.84 11.19 0.91
N SER A 296 4.71 12.12 1.31
CA SER A 296 5.55 11.93 2.49
C SER A 296 4.72 11.90 3.79
N ARG A 297 3.77 12.84 3.97
CA ARG A 297 2.90 12.83 5.15
C ARG A 297 1.95 11.63 5.22
N LEU A 298 1.63 11.01 4.07
CA LEU A 298 0.87 9.77 4.00
C LEU A 298 1.74 8.56 4.40
N LEU A 299 2.88 8.40 3.73
CA LEU A 299 3.72 7.20 3.85
C LEU A 299 4.51 7.16 5.16
N GLU A 300 4.88 8.31 5.74
CA GLU A 300 5.55 8.38 7.04
C GLU A 300 4.68 7.85 8.20
N ARG A 301 3.37 7.78 8.04
CA ARG A 301 2.45 7.16 9.01
C ARG A 301 2.64 5.64 9.09
N SER A 302 3.21 5.02 8.04
CA SER A 302 3.56 3.61 8.03
C SER A 302 4.89 3.40 8.74
N SER A 303 4.85 2.69 9.86
CA SER A 303 5.99 2.46 10.73
C SER A 303 5.72 1.28 11.65
N ARG A 304 6.73 0.86 12.40
CA ARG A 304 6.58 -0.07 13.52
C ARG A 304 6.67 0.70 14.82
N LEU A 305 5.67 0.59 15.66
CA LEU A 305 5.62 1.24 16.96
C LEU A 305 6.54 0.53 17.96
N SER A 306 7.04 1.30 18.92
CA SER A 306 7.73 0.76 20.09
C SER A 306 6.78 -0.07 20.95
N ASP A 307 7.33 -0.96 21.77
CA ASP A 307 6.53 -1.83 22.64
C ASP A 307 5.73 -1.01 23.67
N GLU A 308 6.24 0.15 24.07
CA GLU A 308 5.55 1.12 24.95
C GLU A 308 4.29 1.71 24.28
N ASN A 309 4.32 1.83 22.96
CA ASN A 309 3.19 2.33 22.15
C ASN A 309 2.33 1.21 21.55
N GLY A 310 2.41 -0.02 22.10
CA GLY A 310 1.58 -1.16 21.70
C GLY A 310 2.23 -2.10 20.69
N GLY A 311 3.39 -1.78 20.12
CA GLY A 311 4.18 -2.68 19.27
C GLY A 311 3.59 -3.00 17.89
N GLY A 312 2.45 -2.43 17.52
CA GLY A 312 1.81 -2.64 16.22
C GLY A 312 2.60 -2.02 15.06
N SER A 313 2.25 -2.38 13.84
CA SER A 313 2.91 -1.84 12.66
C SER A 313 1.96 -1.62 11.48
N ILE A 314 2.34 -0.70 10.59
CA ILE A 314 1.76 -0.57 9.25
C ILE A 314 2.89 -0.73 8.24
N THR A 315 2.80 -1.77 7.40
CA THR A 315 3.67 -1.99 6.25
C THR A 315 2.97 -1.47 5.01
N ALA A 316 3.61 -0.56 4.27
CA ALA A 316 3.01 0.06 3.10
C ALA A 316 3.59 -0.47 1.81
N LEU A 317 2.73 -0.83 0.86
CA LEU A 317 3.05 -1.14 -0.52
C LEU A 317 2.41 -0.08 -1.44
N PRO A 318 3.02 1.11 -1.58
CA PRO A 318 2.59 2.06 -2.58
C PRO A 318 2.90 1.53 -3.99
N ILE A 319 1.97 1.75 -4.91
CA ILE A 319 2.14 1.43 -6.32
C ILE A 319 2.30 2.72 -7.11
N ILE A 320 3.32 2.79 -7.96
CA ILE A 320 3.57 3.87 -8.90
C ILE A 320 3.61 3.31 -10.33
N GLU A 321 2.96 4.00 -11.24
CA GLU A 321 2.98 3.69 -12.66
C GLU A 321 4.03 4.55 -13.37
N THR A 322 4.94 3.91 -14.10
CA THR A 322 5.90 4.59 -15.00
C THR A 322 5.40 4.58 -16.44
N GLN A 323 6.01 5.40 -17.27
CA GLN A 323 5.84 5.39 -18.72
C GLN A 323 7.20 5.04 -19.36
N ALA A 324 7.23 3.97 -20.15
CA ALA A 324 8.43 3.48 -20.82
C ALA A 324 9.63 3.25 -19.85
N GLY A 325 9.34 2.81 -18.61
CA GLY A 325 10.36 2.54 -17.60
C GLY A 325 11.03 3.78 -17.02
N ASP A 326 10.53 5.00 -17.27
CA ASP A 326 11.14 6.24 -16.79
C ASP A 326 10.91 6.43 -15.28
N VAL A 327 11.93 6.07 -14.50
CA VAL A 327 11.98 6.29 -13.04
C VAL A 327 12.44 7.71 -12.68
N SER A 328 12.90 8.51 -13.64
CA SER A 328 13.39 9.89 -13.43
C SER A 328 12.26 10.92 -13.48
N ALA A 329 11.05 10.53 -13.87
CA ALA A 329 9.87 11.37 -13.83
C ALA A 329 9.59 11.88 -12.41
N TYR A 330 8.81 12.95 -12.29
CA TYR A 330 8.69 13.71 -11.03
C TYR A 330 8.08 12.89 -9.90
N ILE A 331 6.95 12.23 -10.10
CA ILE A 331 6.29 11.44 -9.07
C ILE A 331 7.07 10.17 -8.71
N PRO A 332 7.58 9.34 -9.65
CA PRO A 332 8.46 8.23 -9.33
C PRO A 332 9.65 8.61 -8.45
N THR A 333 10.40 9.66 -8.82
CA THR A 333 11.57 10.13 -8.06
C THR A 333 11.21 10.53 -6.64
N ASN A 334 10.08 11.23 -6.44
CA ASN A 334 9.62 11.63 -5.13
C ASN A 334 9.31 10.41 -4.26
N VAL A 335 8.54 9.45 -4.77
CA VAL A 335 8.12 8.29 -3.97
C VAL A 335 9.28 7.33 -3.69
N ILE A 336 10.22 7.15 -4.62
CA ILE A 336 11.47 6.39 -4.39
C ILE A 336 12.26 6.99 -3.22
N SER A 337 12.30 8.33 -3.10
CA SER A 337 13.03 8.99 -2.00
C SER A 337 12.34 8.86 -0.64
N ILE A 338 11.01 8.76 -0.61
CA ILE A 338 10.20 8.62 0.61
C ILE A 338 10.22 7.18 1.15
N THR A 339 10.30 6.19 0.25
CA THR A 339 10.20 4.77 0.61
C THR A 339 11.52 4.16 1.04
N ASP A 340 11.45 3.01 1.72
CA ASP A 340 12.61 2.27 2.24
C ASP A 340 13.16 1.26 1.22
N GLY A 341 12.75 1.37 -0.02
CA GLY A 341 13.16 0.54 -1.14
C GLY A 341 12.10 0.49 -2.23
N GLN A 342 12.44 -0.19 -3.32
CA GLN A 342 11.53 -0.36 -4.45
C GLN A 342 11.69 -1.74 -5.11
N ILE A 343 10.57 -2.30 -5.54
CA ILE A 343 10.49 -3.45 -6.43
C ILE A 343 10.17 -2.92 -7.82
N PHE A 344 11.16 -2.93 -8.72
CA PHE A 344 11.01 -2.45 -10.08
C PHE A 344 10.58 -3.59 -11.01
N LEU A 345 9.45 -3.41 -11.70
CA LEU A 345 8.92 -4.34 -12.69
C LEU A 345 9.20 -3.86 -14.09
N GLU A 346 9.94 -4.65 -14.84
CA GLU A 346 10.41 -4.32 -16.17
C GLU A 346 9.52 -4.93 -17.26
N SER A 347 9.06 -4.08 -18.21
CA SER A 347 8.19 -4.50 -19.32
C SER A 347 8.86 -5.51 -20.24
N GLY A 348 10.16 -5.40 -20.47
CA GLY A 348 10.95 -6.33 -21.28
C GLY A 348 10.97 -7.75 -20.69
N LEU A 349 11.20 -7.85 -19.38
CA LEU A 349 11.15 -9.13 -18.66
C LEU A 349 9.75 -9.73 -18.69
N PHE A 350 8.71 -8.91 -18.51
CA PHE A 350 7.33 -9.37 -18.56
C PHE A 350 6.97 -9.92 -19.95
N ALA A 351 7.37 -9.23 -21.01
CA ALA A 351 7.17 -9.68 -22.40
C ALA A 351 7.95 -10.95 -22.72
N ALA A 352 9.16 -11.12 -22.16
CA ALA A 352 9.95 -12.35 -22.26
C ALA A 352 9.39 -13.53 -21.44
N GLY A 353 8.27 -13.34 -20.73
CA GLY A 353 7.61 -14.40 -19.96
C GLY A 353 8.18 -14.60 -18.55
N MET A 354 9.04 -13.69 -18.07
CA MET A 354 9.49 -13.66 -16.69
C MET A 354 8.37 -13.05 -15.82
N ARG A 355 7.75 -13.84 -14.96
CA ARG A 355 6.64 -13.43 -14.09
C ARG A 355 6.80 -14.04 -12.71
N PRO A 356 6.96 -13.18 -11.66
CA PRO A 356 6.97 -11.72 -11.70
C PRO A 356 8.20 -11.14 -12.42
N ALA A 357 8.00 -10.00 -13.09
CA ALA A 357 9.02 -9.35 -13.92
C ALA A 357 9.97 -8.45 -13.09
N VAL A 358 10.45 -8.94 -11.96
CA VAL A 358 11.30 -8.18 -11.03
C VAL A 358 12.68 -7.99 -11.63
N ASN A 359 13.07 -6.72 -11.80
CA ASN A 359 14.43 -6.37 -12.20
C ASN A 359 15.36 -6.38 -10.98
N VAL A 360 16.30 -7.34 -10.96
CA VAL A 360 17.23 -7.54 -9.84
C VAL A 360 18.23 -6.38 -9.66
N GLY A 361 18.57 -5.69 -10.73
CA GLY A 361 19.53 -4.57 -10.70
C GLY A 361 18.95 -3.27 -10.14
N LEU A 362 17.68 -2.99 -10.46
CA LEU A 362 16.99 -1.74 -10.08
C LEU A 362 16.16 -1.87 -8.80
N SER A 363 15.87 -3.08 -8.36
CA SER A 363 15.14 -3.32 -7.12
C SER A 363 16.07 -3.28 -5.91
N VAL A 364 15.59 -2.68 -4.83
CA VAL A 364 16.36 -2.48 -3.59
C VAL A 364 15.44 -2.58 -2.39
N SER A 365 15.83 -3.29 -1.35
CA SER A 365 15.29 -3.16 0.00
C SER A 365 16.37 -2.60 0.94
N ARG A 366 16.09 -1.45 1.56
CA ARG A 366 17.05 -0.81 2.49
C ARG A 366 17.07 -1.50 3.86
N VAL A 367 16.03 -2.24 4.21
CA VAL A 367 16.00 -3.08 5.43
C VAL A 367 16.78 -4.37 5.20
N GLY A 368 16.62 -4.98 4.04
CA GLY A 368 17.39 -6.15 3.61
C GLY A 368 17.28 -7.33 4.57
N GLY A 369 18.39 -8.01 4.80
CA GLY A 369 18.44 -9.25 5.60
C GLY A 369 18.02 -9.12 7.07
N ALA A 370 17.79 -7.91 7.60
CA ALA A 370 17.18 -7.71 8.93
C ALA A 370 15.69 -8.11 8.92
N ALA A 371 15.04 -8.03 7.75
CA ALA A 371 13.66 -8.44 7.54
C ALA A 371 13.50 -9.87 7.02
N GLN A 372 14.50 -10.72 7.18
CA GLN A 372 14.44 -12.15 6.82
C GLN A 372 14.51 -13.04 8.06
N THR A 373 13.88 -14.19 7.99
CA THR A 373 14.16 -15.27 8.96
C THR A 373 15.60 -15.75 8.79
N LYS A 374 16.20 -16.33 9.83
CA LYS A 374 17.56 -16.87 9.74
C LYS A 374 17.67 -17.95 8.67
N ALA A 375 16.61 -18.77 8.50
CA ALA A 375 16.52 -19.79 7.46
C ALA A 375 16.57 -19.18 6.06
N MET A 376 15.70 -18.19 5.78
CA MET A 376 15.66 -17.52 4.48
C MET A 376 16.98 -16.81 4.17
N LYS A 377 17.54 -16.08 5.12
CA LYS A 377 18.81 -15.36 4.96
C LYS A 377 19.96 -16.29 4.58
N LYS A 378 20.00 -17.47 5.20
CA LYS A 378 21.06 -18.48 4.90
C LYS A 378 20.82 -19.13 3.53
N ALA A 379 19.58 -19.48 3.20
CA ALA A 379 19.24 -20.13 1.93
C ALA A 379 19.40 -19.20 0.71
N SER A 380 19.17 -17.89 0.86
CA SER A 380 19.18 -16.93 -0.24
C SER A 380 20.52 -16.19 -0.43
N GLY A 381 21.53 -16.47 0.38
CA GLY A 381 22.73 -15.63 0.52
C GLY A 381 23.52 -15.36 -0.77
N SER A 382 23.57 -16.29 -1.71
CA SER A 382 24.31 -16.15 -2.98
C SER A 382 23.43 -15.76 -4.17
N ILE A 383 22.11 -15.98 -4.11
CA ILE A 383 21.19 -15.88 -5.25
C ILE A 383 21.29 -14.56 -6.02
N ARG A 384 21.37 -13.43 -5.31
CA ARG A 384 21.46 -12.11 -5.94
C ARG A 384 22.77 -11.94 -6.71
N ILE A 385 23.87 -12.46 -6.17
CA ILE A 385 25.20 -12.38 -6.80
C ILE A 385 25.23 -13.30 -8.02
N ASP A 386 24.71 -14.53 -7.89
CA ASP A 386 24.65 -15.51 -8.96
C ASP A 386 23.85 -15.01 -10.17
N LEU A 387 22.71 -14.36 -9.91
CA LEU A 387 21.87 -13.75 -10.94
C LEU A 387 22.51 -12.51 -11.58
N ALA A 388 23.26 -11.71 -10.81
CA ALA A 388 24.01 -10.58 -11.36
C ALA A 388 25.10 -11.06 -12.31
N GLN A 389 25.87 -12.08 -11.91
CA GLN A 389 26.90 -12.70 -12.76
C GLN A 389 26.31 -13.33 -14.02
N TYR A 390 25.18 -14.03 -13.88
CA TYR A 390 24.46 -14.58 -15.03
C TYR A 390 24.10 -13.51 -16.06
N ARG A 391 23.54 -12.38 -15.62
CA ARG A 391 23.16 -11.30 -16.52
C ARG A 391 24.34 -10.66 -17.24
N GLU A 392 25.45 -10.47 -16.54
CA GLU A 392 26.68 -9.97 -17.18
C GLU A 392 27.15 -10.93 -18.27
N MET A 393 27.17 -12.24 -17.97
CA MET A 393 27.58 -13.25 -18.95
C MET A 393 26.60 -13.40 -20.12
N GLU A 394 25.29 -13.30 -19.87
CA GLU A 394 24.27 -13.37 -20.93
C GLU A 394 24.46 -12.30 -21.99
N VAL A 395 24.85 -11.07 -21.60
CA VAL A 395 25.18 -10.00 -22.56
C VAL A 395 26.39 -10.35 -23.40
N PHE A 396 27.43 -10.92 -22.80
CA PHE A 396 28.65 -11.30 -23.55
C PHE A 396 28.41 -12.47 -24.52
N THR A 397 27.50 -13.40 -24.22
CA THR A 397 27.21 -14.56 -25.10
C THR A 397 26.53 -14.16 -26.40
N GLN A 398 25.88 -13.00 -26.45
CA GLN A 398 25.31 -12.48 -27.71
C GLN A 398 26.38 -12.16 -28.76
N PHE A 399 27.64 -12.00 -28.33
CA PHE A 399 28.77 -11.62 -29.19
C PHE A 399 29.81 -12.70 -29.39
N SER A 400 29.72 -13.85 -28.70
CA SER A 400 30.71 -14.95 -28.76
C SER A 400 30.03 -16.29 -29.05
N SER A 401 30.51 -16.96 -30.10
CA SER A 401 30.01 -18.29 -30.49
C SER A 401 30.72 -19.46 -29.77
N ASP A 402 31.94 -19.25 -29.26
CA ASP A 402 32.74 -20.28 -28.57
C ASP A 402 32.88 -19.94 -27.09
N LEU A 403 32.17 -20.68 -26.27
CA LEU A 403 32.20 -20.56 -24.80
C LEU A 403 32.96 -21.77 -24.22
N ASP A 404 33.80 -21.49 -23.24
CA ASP A 404 34.44 -22.55 -22.46
C ASP A 404 33.42 -23.30 -21.58
N PRO A 405 33.75 -24.57 -21.17
CA PRO A 405 32.81 -25.39 -20.40
C PRO A 405 32.33 -24.77 -19.08
N ALA A 406 33.20 -24.03 -18.38
CA ALA A 406 32.84 -23.40 -17.10
C ALA A 406 31.83 -22.27 -17.29
N THR A 407 32.02 -21.45 -18.33
CA THR A 407 31.07 -20.39 -18.70
C THR A 407 29.71 -20.98 -19.12
N LYS A 408 29.71 -22.12 -19.86
CA LYS A 408 28.47 -22.81 -20.22
C LYS A 408 27.71 -23.32 -19.01
N GLU A 409 28.39 -23.95 -18.05
CA GLU A 409 27.78 -24.42 -16.80
C GLU A 409 27.18 -23.27 -16.00
N GLN A 410 27.89 -22.14 -15.91
CA GLN A 410 27.41 -20.99 -15.18
C GLN A 410 26.19 -20.30 -15.83
N LEU A 411 26.14 -20.29 -17.17
CA LEU A 411 24.98 -19.86 -17.93
C LEU A 411 23.76 -20.77 -17.75
N GLU A 412 24.00 -22.08 -17.78
CA GLU A 412 22.97 -23.08 -17.52
C GLU A 412 22.40 -22.93 -16.10
N TYR A 413 23.28 -22.80 -15.11
CA TYR A 413 22.90 -22.55 -13.71
C TYR A 413 22.08 -21.28 -13.54
N GLY A 414 22.59 -20.15 -14.03
CA GLY A 414 21.88 -18.87 -13.90
C GLY A 414 20.54 -18.84 -14.64
N SER A 415 20.50 -19.47 -15.82
CA SER A 415 19.27 -19.64 -16.58
C SER A 415 18.24 -20.51 -15.84
N GLY A 416 18.70 -21.55 -15.14
CA GLY A 416 17.87 -22.38 -14.26
C GLY A 416 17.32 -21.61 -13.08
N LEU A 417 18.15 -20.75 -12.46
CA LEU A 417 17.70 -19.84 -11.41
C LEU A 417 16.60 -18.89 -11.89
N MET A 418 16.77 -18.31 -13.09
CA MET A 418 15.73 -17.44 -13.67
C MET A 418 14.40 -18.19 -13.87
N GLU A 419 14.45 -19.45 -14.25
CA GLU A 419 13.23 -20.26 -14.42
C GLU A 419 12.56 -20.59 -13.08
N LEU A 420 13.34 -20.86 -12.03
CA LEU A 420 12.85 -21.10 -10.67
C LEU A 420 12.15 -19.89 -10.06
N LEU A 421 12.58 -18.68 -10.42
CA LEU A 421 11.96 -17.43 -9.93
C LEU A 421 10.60 -17.13 -10.57
N LYS A 422 10.21 -17.84 -11.63
CA LYS A 422 8.87 -17.73 -12.21
C LYS A 422 7.86 -18.40 -11.30
N GLN A 423 6.82 -17.63 -10.96
CA GLN A 423 5.77 -18.07 -10.05
C GLN A 423 4.39 -17.75 -10.64
N PRO A 424 3.41 -18.67 -10.60
CA PRO A 424 2.06 -18.39 -11.03
C PRO A 424 1.37 -17.41 -10.08
N LEU A 425 0.40 -16.67 -10.60
CA LEU A 425 -0.43 -15.76 -9.79
C LEU A 425 -1.26 -16.55 -8.78
N TYR A 426 -1.50 -15.94 -7.61
CA TYR A 426 -2.37 -16.46 -6.55
C TYR A 426 -1.90 -17.80 -5.95
N HIS A 427 -0.60 -18.06 -6.01
CA HIS A 427 0.05 -19.22 -5.41
C HIS A 427 1.27 -18.77 -4.60
N PRO A 428 1.06 -18.06 -3.48
CA PRO A 428 2.16 -17.71 -2.60
C PRO A 428 2.82 -18.96 -2.02
N MET A 429 4.16 -18.96 -1.95
CA MET A 429 4.94 -20.05 -1.39
C MET A 429 5.10 -19.89 0.12
N SER A 430 5.03 -21.00 0.86
CA SER A 430 5.35 -21.06 2.27
C SER A 430 6.84 -20.83 2.55
N LEU A 431 7.24 -20.63 3.81
CA LEU A 431 8.64 -20.46 4.17
C LEU A 431 9.46 -21.70 3.83
N HIS A 432 9.00 -22.89 4.21
CA HIS A 432 9.73 -24.14 3.94
C HIS A 432 9.89 -24.41 2.43
N GLU A 433 8.84 -24.17 1.63
CA GLU A 433 8.93 -24.32 0.17
C GLU A 433 10.01 -23.40 -0.42
N LYS A 434 10.07 -22.13 0.00
CA LYS A 434 11.10 -21.18 -0.44
C LYS A 434 12.49 -21.63 -0.02
N VAL A 435 12.67 -22.01 1.25
CA VAL A 435 13.97 -22.43 1.80
C VAL A 435 14.48 -23.69 1.12
N ILE A 436 13.66 -24.73 0.99
CA ILE A 436 14.04 -25.98 0.32
C ILE A 436 14.39 -25.74 -1.16
N THR A 437 13.57 -24.96 -1.86
CA THR A 437 13.83 -24.59 -3.27
C THR A 437 15.17 -23.86 -3.43
N LEU A 438 15.44 -22.88 -2.55
CA LEU A 438 16.70 -22.11 -2.60
C LEU A 438 17.91 -22.96 -2.22
N CYS A 439 17.81 -23.84 -1.21
CA CYS A 439 18.87 -24.77 -0.86
C CYS A 439 19.20 -25.72 -2.02
N ALA A 440 18.19 -26.30 -2.65
CA ALA A 440 18.38 -27.15 -3.82
C ALA A 440 19.00 -26.38 -5.01
N ALA A 441 18.60 -25.14 -5.22
CA ALA A 441 19.10 -24.27 -6.27
C ALA A 441 20.57 -23.90 -6.06
N THR A 442 20.94 -23.41 -4.89
CA THR A 442 22.31 -22.99 -4.56
C THR A 442 23.31 -24.17 -4.55
N HIS A 443 22.83 -25.40 -4.30
CA HIS A 443 23.62 -26.61 -4.40
C HIS A 443 23.53 -27.30 -5.80
N LYS A 444 23.08 -26.54 -6.81
CA LYS A 444 23.07 -26.95 -8.22
C LYS A 444 22.25 -28.21 -8.54
N ILE A 445 21.25 -28.56 -7.71
CA ILE A 445 20.39 -29.73 -7.94
C ILE A 445 19.66 -29.62 -9.29
N PHE A 446 19.28 -28.42 -9.71
CA PHE A 446 18.57 -28.15 -10.96
C PHE A 446 19.47 -28.13 -12.20
N LEU A 447 20.81 -28.26 -12.05
CA LEU A 447 21.74 -28.30 -13.16
C LEU A 447 21.53 -29.60 -13.98
N GLY A 448 21.55 -29.51 -15.31
CA GLY A 448 21.32 -30.66 -16.22
C GLY A 448 19.83 -30.98 -16.43
N ILE A 449 18.90 -30.20 -15.87
CA ILE A 449 17.44 -30.35 -16.10
C ILE A 449 17.02 -29.37 -17.19
N ASP A 450 16.22 -29.84 -18.18
CA ASP A 450 15.69 -28.96 -19.23
C ASP A 450 14.90 -27.80 -18.60
N LYS A 451 15.13 -26.60 -19.12
CA LYS A 451 14.44 -25.39 -18.65
C LYS A 451 12.92 -25.54 -18.53
N LYS A 452 12.32 -26.26 -19.49
CA LYS A 452 10.87 -26.48 -19.53
C LYS A 452 10.37 -27.38 -18.41
N GLU A 453 11.26 -28.22 -17.85
CA GLU A 453 10.96 -29.19 -16.81
C GLU A 453 11.29 -28.70 -15.40
N ILE A 454 12.09 -27.63 -15.24
CA ILE A 454 12.55 -27.11 -13.95
C ILE A 454 11.35 -26.80 -13.02
N ARG A 455 10.30 -26.18 -13.55
CA ARG A 455 9.12 -25.88 -12.77
C ARG A 455 8.42 -27.15 -12.27
N GLN A 456 8.22 -28.11 -13.14
CA GLN A 456 7.58 -29.38 -12.77
C GLN A 456 8.45 -30.17 -11.80
N PHE A 457 9.76 -30.22 -12.05
CA PHE A 457 10.72 -30.85 -11.14
C PHE A 457 10.65 -30.22 -9.72
N ARG A 458 10.60 -28.90 -9.62
CA ARG A 458 10.42 -28.21 -8.32
C ARG A 458 9.13 -28.64 -7.61
N LEU A 459 8.01 -28.69 -8.33
CA LEU A 459 6.71 -29.08 -7.75
C LEU A 459 6.73 -30.55 -7.27
N ASP A 460 7.31 -31.43 -8.07
CA ASP A 460 7.43 -32.84 -7.73
C ASP A 460 8.39 -33.05 -6.54
N LEU A 461 9.49 -32.29 -6.49
CA LEU A 461 10.43 -32.27 -5.37
C LEU A 461 9.75 -31.84 -4.08
N MET A 462 8.94 -30.77 -4.11
CA MET A 462 8.19 -30.31 -2.94
C MET A 462 7.18 -31.36 -2.48
N THR A 463 6.44 -31.96 -3.42
CA THR A 463 5.52 -33.06 -3.10
C THR A 463 6.23 -34.24 -2.45
N TRP A 464 7.46 -34.52 -2.89
CA TRP A 464 8.30 -35.56 -2.29
C TRP A 464 8.69 -35.24 -0.86
N PHE A 465 9.10 -33.99 -0.58
CA PHE A 465 9.42 -33.54 0.77
C PHE A 465 8.20 -33.64 1.67
N ASP A 466 7.06 -33.08 1.25
CA ASP A 466 5.84 -33.02 2.04
C ASP A 466 5.28 -34.43 2.35
N THR A 467 5.50 -35.38 1.44
CA THR A 467 4.96 -36.75 1.59
C THR A 467 5.90 -37.65 2.41
N LYS A 468 7.20 -37.58 2.16
CA LYS A 468 8.17 -38.51 2.78
C LYS A 468 8.94 -37.95 3.96
N TYR A 469 9.11 -36.61 3.99
CA TYR A 469 9.92 -35.93 4.98
C TYR A 469 9.23 -34.68 5.55
N PRO A 470 7.95 -34.76 5.98
CA PRO A 470 7.18 -33.59 6.44
C PRO A 470 7.83 -32.87 7.65
N ASN A 471 8.56 -33.62 8.47
CA ASN A 471 9.31 -33.11 9.62
C ASN A 471 10.32 -32.02 9.25
N ILE A 472 10.89 -32.06 8.05
CA ILE A 472 11.83 -31.02 7.58
C ILE A 472 11.09 -29.68 7.36
N GLY A 473 9.94 -29.74 6.69
CA GLY A 473 9.09 -28.58 6.48
C GLY A 473 8.61 -27.98 7.80
N GLU A 474 8.10 -28.82 8.70
CA GLU A 474 7.66 -28.42 10.03
C GLU A 474 8.78 -27.77 10.84
N GLU A 475 9.98 -28.33 10.83
CA GLU A 475 11.14 -27.77 11.54
C GLU A 475 11.53 -26.37 11.03
N ILE A 476 11.48 -26.18 9.70
CA ILE A 476 11.77 -24.86 9.08
C ILE A 476 10.71 -23.82 9.48
N GLU A 477 9.42 -24.20 9.46
CA GLU A 477 8.33 -23.28 9.80
C GLU A 477 8.34 -22.89 11.28
N GLU A 478 8.63 -23.83 12.19
CA GLU A 478 8.64 -23.59 13.63
C GLU A 478 9.89 -22.85 14.08
N LYS A 479 11.08 -23.37 13.75
CA LYS A 479 12.35 -22.84 14.25
C LYS A 479 12.84 -21.61 13.48
N LYS A 480 12.45 -21.48 12.20
CA LYS A 480 12.87 -20.41 11.29
C LYS A 480 14.40 -20.26 11.18
N VAL A 481 15.10 -21.35 11.44
CA VAL A 481 16.57 -21.46 11.41
C VAL A 481 16.95 -22.63 10.50
N LEU A 482 18.05 -22.47 9.78
CA LEU A 482 18.61 -23.49 8.88
C LEU A 482 20.00 -23.85 9.36
N SER A 483 20.16 -25.03 9.99
CA SER A 483 21.46 -25.56 10.41
C SER A 483 22.23 -26.16 9.24
N ASP A 484 23.54 -26.38 9.37
CA ASP A 484 24.33 -27.02 8.31
C ASP A 484 23.89 -28.48 8.10
N GLU A 485 23.57 -29.18 9.20
CA GLU A 485 23.05 -30.57 9.15
C GLU A 485 21.71 -30.63 8.40
N LEU A 486 20.83 -29.63 8.58
CA LEU A 486 19.55 -29.57 7.88
C LEU A 486 19.74 -29.26 6.39
N ILE A 487 20.73 -28.44 6.02
CA ILE A 487 21.11 -28.20 4.61
C ILE A 487 21.58 -29.52 3.98
N ASP A 488 22.50 -30.23 4.65
CA ASP A 488 23.04 -31.51 4.14
C ASP A 488 21.94 -32.56 3.94
N GLN A 489 20.97 -32.62 4.84
CA GLN A 489 19.78 -33.47 4.71
C GLN A 489 18.93 -33.08 3.50
N ILE A 490 18.60 -31.77 3.35
CA ILE A 490 17.79 -31.26 2.23
C ILE A 490 18.51 -31.60 0.89
N VAL A 491 19.79 -31.33 0.80
CA VAL A 491 20.60 -31.60 -0.41
C VAL A 491 20.64 -33.10 -0.73
N SER A 492 20.90 -33.93 0.28
CA SER A 492 20.96 -35.42 0.09
C SER A 492 19.61 -35.96 -0.40
N ILE A 493 18.51 -35.54 0.17
CA ILE A 493 17.15 -35.94 -0.23
C ILE A 493 16.83 -35.45 -1.66
N ALA A 494 17.21 -34.21 -1.97
CA ALA A 494 17.00 -33.65 -3.32
C ALA A 494 17.84 -34.37 -4.39
N GLU A 495 19.07 -34.81 -4.07
CA GLU A 495 19.91 -35.66 -4.93
C GLU A 495 19.29 -37.04 -5.12
N GLU A 496 18.80 -37.67 -4.06
CA GLU A 496 18.09 -38.94 -4.12
C GLU A 496 16.89 -38.86 -5.06
N PHE A 497 16.08 -37.82 -4.88
CA PHE A 497 14.93 -37.54 -5.74
C PHE A 497 15.35 -37.40 -7.21
N LYS A 498 16.40 -36.60 -7.48
CA LYS A 498 16.93 -36.40 -8.83
C LYS A 498 17.40 -37.71 -9.49
N LYS A 499 18.02 -38.61 -8.72
CA LYS A 499 18.46 -39.93 -9.22
C LYS A 499 17.32 -40.91 -9.45
N SER A 500 16.19 -40.72 -8.75
CA SER A 500 15.01 -41.60 -8.84
C SER A 500 14.10 -41.28 -10.03
N ARG A 501 14.30 -40.12 -10.66
CA ARG A 501 13.51 -39.61 -11.78
C ARG A 501 14.24 -39.85 -13.13
#